data_c4b7d73c9c53a250f00455b5917959d9
#
_entry.id   c4b7d73c9c53a250f00455b5917959d9
#
_cell.length_a   1.000
_cell.length_b   1.000
_cell.length_c   1.000
_cell.angle_alpha   90.00
_cell.angle_beta   90.00
_cell.angle_gamma   90.00
#
_symmetry.space_group_name_H-M   'P 1'
#
loop_
_entity.id
_entity.type
_entity.pdbx_description
1 polymer ?
#
loop_
_entity_poly.entity_id
_entity_poly.type
_entity_poly.pdbx_seq_one_letter_code
_entity_poly.pdbx_strand_id
1 'polypeptide(L)'
;MLKRNCSYHISEDRLDRATYIMTTVGLGEIIKEQRGIDEQGRTYWRCFTNTGVMLIMNADKSRVVTLYIAEQKQVSSIYQGNTPSWVFALVRKNMKYAKEQNKVRF
;
A
#
# COMPACT_ATOMS: atom_id res chain seq x y z
N MET A 1 -10.87 -4.02 6.18
CA MET A 1 -11.60 -3.15 5.25
C MET A 1 -11.34 -1.69 5.57
N LEU A 2 -11.25 -0.85 4.57
CA LEU A 2 -11.09 0.58 4.78
C LEU A 2 -12.34 1.18 5.44
N LYS A 3 -12.15 2.28 6.19
CA LYS A 3 -13.26 2.97 6.79
C LYS A 3 -14.25 3.43 5.73
N ARG A 4 -15.54 3.37 6.04
CA ARG A 4 -16.60 3.72 5.10
C ARG A 4 -16.45 5.15 4.56
N ASN A 5 -16.07 6.08 5.42
CA ASN A 5 -15.92 7.49 5.05
C ASN A 5 -14.49 7.89 4.71
N CYS A 6 -13.62 6.91 4.48
CA CYS A 6 -12.25 7.17 4.05
C CYS A 6 -12.25 7.77 2.65
N SER A 7 -11.54 8.87 2.46
CA SER A 7 -11.41 9.51 1.16
C SER A 7 -10.06 9.20 0.53
N TYR A 8 -9.99 9.34 -0.79
CA TYR A 8 -8.75 9.15 -1.55
C TYR A 8 -8.28 10.51 -2.05
N HIS A 9 -7.04 10.84 -1.73
CA HIS A 9 -6.47 12.13 -2.08
C HIS A 9 -5.16 11.89 -2.82
N ILE A 10 -5.29 11.31 -4.02
CA ILE A 10 -4.17 10.83 -4.82
C ILE A 10 -3.87 11.85 -5.90
N SER A 11 -2.61 12.23 -6.04
CA SER A 11 -2.19 13.19 -7.05
C SER A 11 -2.42 12.64 -8.45
N GLU A 12 -2.65 13.55 -9.40
CA GLU A 12 -3.04 13.21 -10.76
C GLU A 12 -2.01 12.32 -11.46
N ASP A 13 -0.74 12.55 -11.21
CA ASP A 13 0.35 11.76 -11.81
C ASP A 13 0.39 10.31 -11.33
N ARG A 14 -0.41 9.96 -10.31
CA ARG A 14 -0.48 8.60 -9.76
C ARG A 14 -1.81 7.91 -10.03
N LEU A 15 -2.73 8.58 -10.72
CA LEU A 15 -4.08 8.04 -10.93
C LEU A 15 -4.08 6.73 -11.72
N ASP A 16 -3.26 6.61 -12.76
CA ASP A 16 -3.20 5.39 -13.56
C ASP A 16 -2.79 4.19 -12.70
N ARG A 17 -1.79 4.37 -11.86
CA ARG A 17 -1.33 3.33 -10.96
C ARG A 17 -2.41 2.97 -9.94
N ALA A 18 -3.05 3.98 -9.35
CA ALA A 18 -4.10 3.76 -8.38
C ALA A 18 -5.29 3.02 -9.01
N THR A 19 -5.69 3.42 -10.20
CA THR A 19 -6.77 2.78 -10.92
C THR A 19 -6.46 1.31 -11.19
N TYR A 20 -5.26 1.02 -11.68
CA TYR A 20 -4.83 -0.35 -11.92
C TYR A 20 -4.91 -1.19 -10.64
N ILE A 21 -4.39 -0.66 -9.54
CA ILE A 21 -4.39 -1.38 -8.26
C ILE A 21 -5.82 -1.65 -7.80
N MET A 22 -6.67 -0.63 -7.84
CA MET A 22 -8.04 -0.75 -7.34
C MET A 22 -8.89 -1.70 -8.18
N THR A 23 -8.67 -1.75 -9.49
CA THR A 23 -9.49 -2.55 -10.40
C THR A 23 -8.96 -3.96 -10.61
N THR A 24 -7.64 -4.14 -10.61
CA THR A 24 -7.00 -5.41 -10.95
C THR A 24 -6.58 -6.20 -9.72
N VAL A 25 -5.90 -5.53 -8.78
CA VAL A 25 -5.38 -6.19 -7.58
C VAL A 25 -6.42 -6.20 -6.47
N GLY A 26 -7.13 -5.10 -6.31
CA GLY A 26 -8.08 -4.91 -5.23
C GLY A 26 -7.38 -4.45 -3.95
N LEU A 27 -8.09 -3.66 -3.14
CA LEU A 27 -7.52 -3.13 -1.90
C LEU A 27 -7.53 -4.15 -0.77
N GLY A 28 -8.54 -5.01 -0.73
CA GLY A 28 -8.67 -6.00 0.34
C GLY A 28 -8.85 -5.38 1.71
N GLU A 29 -8.32 -6.05 2.72
CA GLU A 29 -8.41 -5.60 4.10
C GLU A 29 -7.01 -5.30 4.65
N ILE A 30 -6.92 -4.29 5.50
CA ILE A 30 -5.67 -3.93 6.18
C ILE A 30 -5.36 -5.01 7.22
N ILE A 31 -4.16 -5.59 7.14
CA ILE A 31 -3.74 -6.65 8.05
C ILE A 31 -2.53 -6.24 8.90
N LYS A 32 -1.85 -5.16 8.54
CA LYS A 32 -0.69 -4.68 9.30
C LYS A 32 -0.57 -3.18 9.12
N GLU A 33 -0.23 -2.47 10.20
CA GLU A 33 -0.09 -1.02 10.18
C GLU A 33 1.18 -0.60 10.89
N GLN A 34 1.78 0.50 10.42
CA GLN A 34 2.94 1.09 11.07
C GLN A 34 2.83 2.61 10.98
N ARG A 35 2.97 3.25 12.13
CA ARG A 35 2.97 4.71 12.21
C ARG A 35 4.36 5.25 11.83
N GLY A 36 4.36 6.35 11.08
CA GLY A 36 5.59 7.05 10.73
C GLY A 36 5.42 8.55 10.93
N ILE A 37 6.53 9.27 10.81
CA ILE A 37 6.54 10.72 10.89
C ILE A 37 7.28 11.23 9.67
N ASP A 38 6.66 12.15 8.91
CA ASP A 38 7.27 12.68 7.70
C ASP A 38 8.27 13.80 8.00
N GLU A 39 8.86 14.38 6.96
CA GLU A 39 9.88 15.41 7.10
C GLU A 39 9.36 16.69 7.77
N GLN A 40 8.06 16.94 7.67
CA GLN A 40 7.43 18.08 8.32
C GLN A 40 6.93 17.77 9.73
N GLY A 41 7.24 16.59 10.26
CA GLY A 41 6.83 16.19 11.59
C GLY A 41 5.38 15.72 11.68
N ARG A 42 4.72 15.47 10.56
CA ARG A 42 3.34 15.02 10.53
C ARG A 42 3.27 13.50 10.61
N THR A 43 2.32 13.00 11.37
CA THR A 43 2.09 11.56 11.49
C THR A 43 1.41 11.02 10.24
N TYR A 44 1.84 9.85 9.80
CA TYR A 44 1.17 9.10 8.75
C TYR A 44 1.16 7.63 9.11
N TRP A 45 0.35 6.84 8.37
CA TRP A 45 0.26 5.40 8.57
C TRP A 45 0.59 4.69 7.27
N ARG A 46 1.40 3.65 7.38
CA ARG A 46 1.58 2.67 6.31
C ARG A 46 0.70 1.47 6.65
N CYS A 47 -0.21 1.14 5.77
CA CYS A 47 -1.20 0.09 6.00
C CYS A 47 -1.06 -0.96 4.90
N PHE A 48 -0.68 -2.17 5.28
CA PHE A 48 -0.50 -3.27 4.35
C PHE A 48 -1.77 -4.10 4.31
N THR A 49 -2.23 -4.43 3.10
CA THR A 49 -3.46 -5.19 2.91
C THR A 49 -3.18 -6.65 2.55
N ASN A 50 -4.19 -7.48 2.70
CA ASN A 50 -4.09 -8.91 2.38
C ASN A 50 -3.99 -9.19 0.87
N THR A 51 -4.14 -8.18 0.04
CA THR A 51 -3.91 -8.32 -1.41
C THR A 51 -2.51 -7.86 -1.83
N GLY A 52 -1.70 -7.40 -0.88
CA GLY A 52 -0.33 -6.98 -1.16
C GLY A 52 -0.19 -5.52 -1.52
N VAL A 53 -1.17 -4.70 -1.19
CA VAL A 53 -1.17 -3.26 -1.44
C VAL A 53 -0.73 -2.51 -0.20
N MET A 54 0.10 -1.48 -0.38
CA MET A 54 0.48 -0.57 0.69
C MET A 54 -0.29 0.73 0.53
N LEU A 55 -1.03 1.10 1.57
CA LEU A 55 -1.77 2.36 1.63
C LEU A 55 -1.04 3.31 2.55
N ILE A 56 -0.83 4.54 2.09
CA ILE A 56 -0.31 5.60 2.95
C ILE A 56 -1.49 6.48 3.34
N MET A 57 -1.72 6.59 4.64
CA MET A 57 -2.89 7.31 5.17
C MET A 57 -2.45 8.44 6.08
N ASN A 58 -3.30 9.46 6.20
CA ASN A 58 -3.05 10.57 7.13
C ASN A 58 -3.21 10.12 8.57
N ALA A 59 -2.97 11.03 9.52
CA ALA A 59 -2.85 10.70 10.95
C ALA A 59 -4.08 10.00 11.53
N ASP A 60 -5.28 10.43 11.16
CA ASP A 60 -6.52 9.84 11.68
C ASP A 60 -7.12 8.77 10.75
N LYS A 61 -6.39 8.42 9.69
CA LYS A 61 -6.81 7.41 8.70
C LYS A 61 -8.11 7.75 7.98
N SER A 62 -8.43 9.02 7.87
CA SER A 62 -9.62 9.48 7.15
C SER A 62 -9.37 9.65 5.66
N ARG A 63 -8.10 9.61 5.23
CA ARG A 63 -7.72 9.91 3.85
C ARG A 63 -6.57 9.01 3.40
N VAL A 64 -6.72 8.43 2.23
CA VAL A 64 -5.62 7.71 1.57
C VAL A 64 -4.83 8.74 0.74
N VAL A 65 -3.57 8.94 1.11
CA VAL A 65 -2.69 9.89 0.43
C VAL A 65 -2.14 9.29 -0.85
N THR A 66 -1.73 8.03 -0.78
CA THR A 66 -1.27 7.29 -1.96
C THR A 66 -1.37 5.79 -1.69
N LEU A 67 -1.26 5.00 -2.76
CA LEU A 67 -1.23 3.56 -2.65
C LEU A 67 -0.32 2.99 -3.73
N TYR A 68 0.26 1.83 -3.46
CA TYR A 68 1.16 1.17 -4.40
C TYR A 68 1.26 -0.32 -4.07
N ILE A 69 1.76 -1.09 -5.03
CA ILE A 69 2.03 -2.50 -4.80
C ILE A 69 3.30 -2.61 -3.96
N ALA A 70 3.18 -3.28 -2.81
CA ALA A 70 4.25 -3.35 -1.83
C ALA A 70 5.45 -4.14 -2.36
N GLU A 71 6.65 -3.64 -2.09
CA GLU A 71 7.91 -4.33 -2.35
C GLU A 71 8.37 -5.09 -1.10
N GLN A 72 9.26 -6.07 -1.31
CA GLN A 72 9.75 -6.91 -0.22
C GLN A 72 10.34 -6.10 0.94
N LYS A 73 11.17 -5.11 0.64
CA LYS A 73 11.82 -4.32 1.69
C LYS A 73 10.81 -3.51 2.51
N GLN A 74 9.75 -3.04 1.86
CA GLN A 74 8.70 -2.29 2.55
C GLN A 74 7.91 -3.19 3.49
N VAL A 75 7.61 -4.38 3.04
CA VAL A 75 6.90 -5.37 3.84
C VAL A 75 7.76 -5.84 5.01
N SER A 76 9.04 -6.09 4.77
CA SER A 76 9.96 -6.45 5.85
C SER A 76 10.03 -5.37 6.93
N SER A 77 9.99 -4.11 6.52
CA SER A 77 9.98 -2.99 7.46
C SER A 77 8.72 -2.97 8.32
N ILE A 78 7.55 -3.13 7.69
CA ILE A 78 6.28 -3.05 8.43
C ILE A 78 6.08 -4.25 9.35
N TYR A 79 6.65 -5.41 9.01
CA TYR A 79 6.63 -6.60 9.86
C TYR A 79 7.83 -6.68 10.80
N GLN A 80 8.73 -5.71 10.75
CA GLN A 80 9.91 -5.64 11.63
C GLN A 80 10.75 -6.90 11.55
N GLY A 81 10.94 -7.44 10.35
CA GLY A 81 11.74 -8.63 10.11
C GLY A 81 11.02 -9.96 10.31
N ASN A 82 9.79 -9.94 10.76
CA ASN A 82 9.01 -11.16 11.04
C ASN A 82 7.93 -11.39 9.97
N THR A 83 8.28 -11.20 8.71
CA THR A 83 7.33 -11.31 7.60
C THR A 83 6.93 -12.78 7.39
N PRO A 84 5.63 -13.10 7.38
CA PRO A 84 5.19 -14.46 7.05
C PRO A 84 5.58 -14.84 5.62
N SER A 85 5.86 -16.13 5.42
CA SER A 85 6.29 -16.61 4.09
C SER A 85 5.23 -16.39 3.01
N TRP A 86 3.95 -16.49 3.36
CA TRP A 86 2.88 -16.27 2.37
C TRP A 86 2.84 -14.82 1.90
N VAL A 87 3.25 -13.89 2.75
CA VAL A 87 3.33 -12.47 2.38
C VAL A 87 4.42 -12.26 1.34
N PHE A 88 5.60 -12.88 1.53
CA PHE A 88 6.66 -12.80 0.52
C PHE A 88 6.21 -13.37 -0.82
N ALA A 89 5.51 -14.49 -0.81
CA ALA A 89 4.99 -15.11 -2.02
C ALA A 89 4.01 -14.18 -2.74
N LEU A 90 3.11 -13.55 -1.98
CA LEU A 90 2.14 -12.60 -2.51
C LEU A 90 2.84 -11.39 -3.14
N VAL A 91 3.82 -10.82 -2.46
CA VAL A 91 4.56 -9.66 -2.94
C VAL A 91 5.28 -9.98 -4.25
N ARG A 92 5.95 -11.13 -4.31
CA ARG A 92 6.66 -11.54 -5.53
C ARG A 92 5.69 -11.72 -6.70
N LYS A 93 4.55 -12.34 -6.45
CA LYS A 93 3.53 -12.55 -7.49
C LYS A 93 3.02 -11.22 -8.04
N ASN A 94 2.68 -10.29 -7.15
CA ASN A 94 2.15 -8.99 -7.54
C ASN A 94 3.20 -8.17 -8.31
N MET A 95 4.45 -8.20 -7.86
CA MET A 95 5.52 -7.47 -8.51
C MET A 95 5.79 -8.00 -9.92
N LYS A 96 5.83 -9.32 -10.07
CA LYS A 96 6.04 -9.92 -11.37
C LYS A 96 4.93 -9.50 -12.33
N TYR A 97 3.68 -9.62 -11.90
CA TYR A 97 2.53 -9.27 -12.73
C TYR A 97 2.53 -7.79 -13.10
N ALA A 98 2.77 -6.92 -12.12
CA ALA A 98 2.78 -5.48 -12.35
C ALA A 98 3.89 -5.05 -13.31
N LYS A 99 5.06 -5.67 -13.22
CA LYS A 99 6.16 -5.41 -14.17
C LYS A 99 5.79 -5.81 -15.58
N GLU A 100 5.16 -6.98 -15.75
CA GLU A 100 4.70 -7.44 -17.06
C GLU A 100 3.69 -6.47 -17.66
N GLN A 101 2.87 -5.84 -16.84
CA GLN A 101 1.88 -4.86 -17.27
C GLN A 101 2.45 -3.43 -17.35
N ASN A 102 3.74 -3.28 -17.05
CA ASN A 102 4.40 -1.97 -17.04
C ASN A 102 3.70 -0.96 -16.12
N LYS A 103 3.25 -1.41 -14.95
CA LYS A 103 2.48 -0.61 -14.00
C LYS A 103 3.22 -0.31 -12.69
N VAL A 104 4.45 -0.81 -12.53
CA VAL A 104 5.22 -0.58 -11.32
C VAL A 104 5.95 0.75 -11.43
N ARG A 105 5.64 1.67 -10.54
CA ARG A 105 6.30 2.98 -10.43
C ARG A 105 6.15 3.46 -8.99
N PHE A 106 7.23 3.58 -8.31
CA PHE A 106 7.23 3.99 -6.91
C PHE A 106 8.05 5.26 -6.71
#